data_137dbb53331bac7ae696b9df5af3acd5
#
_entry.id   137dbb53331bac7ae696b9df5af3acd5
#
_cell.length_a   1.000
_cell.length_b   1.000
_cell.length_c   1.000
_cell.angle_alpha   90.00
_cell.angle_beta   90.00
_cell.angle_gamma   90.00
#
_symmetry.space_group_name_H-M   'P 1'
#
loop_
_entity.id
_entity.type
_entity.pdbx_description
1 polymer ?
#
loop_
_entity_poly.entity_id
_entity_poly.type
_entity_poly.pdbx_seq_one_letter_code
_entity_poly.pdbx_strand_id
1 'polypeptide(L)'
;MEKSFRSHLSAAVALLLTVFVFASCSDSPSDLVNYVPKESKAVMVFKPGDLAKKGNLEKYVKKFPKEKFGEAAEFIKTCMKGDSGIDMEQMVLFEYEGDGYLSFVISDESKFEKLDLVADNTTKGESDGLTTYEADSKGAPSVVVDGSKAWLCSKNLDDGIDAVKTFIALDKEKSVAEAPGFADNMSDGDLNIYFNMEEIMSMGGGMTEQMMNKEMSRYGLSLDDMNIKEYFDSHIYLTVLFEKDKLSVKSKCLDGKGENIVSKVVGNKTIDTGMLKFFDKSTTMVYASVIPDHVKKMYSNLIESTIYDETQKAIVEEIFKNLDDNVALGISISGNLTTKVESEWGSYDKFNQKSINGTMVAKCKKSLEADVATLASILGLPIATDGSVSFPIDSETTVRIKSEGNYLVVSTTAAPSQPLADPGMFGGKSAAMFVNLSKTSPAAQSIKRAFGIDLDLTAISYSDKHDNLFELKVNNNKQDNVLAYLVDLVLKISEI
;
A
#
# COMPACT_ATOMS: atom_id res chain seq x y z
N MET A 1 -8.02 20.55 -8.30
CA MET A 1 -7.36 19.23 -8.17
C MET A 1 -5.88 19.33 -7.76
N GLU A 2 -5.09 20.17 -8.41
CA GLU A 2 -3.64 20.29 -8.14
C GLU A 2 -3.29 20.78 -6.71
N LYS A 3 -4.02 21.78 -6.18
CA LYS A 3 -3.82 22.26 -4.79
C LYS A 3 -4.21 21.21 -3.74
N SER A 4 -5.25 20.40 -4.01
CA SER A 4 -5.69 19.31 -3.12
C SER A 4 -4.66 18.17 -3.12
N PHE A 5 -4.16 17.76 -4.28
CA PHE A 5 -3.12 16.73 -4.38
C PHE A 5 -1.83 17.14 -3.69
N ARG A 6 -1.39 18.40 -3.85
CA ARG A 6 -0.20 18.93 -3.15
C ARG A 6 -0.40 18.99 -1.64
N SER A 7 -1.60 19.32 -1.15
CA SER A 7 -1.89 19.35 0.28
C SER A 7 -1.90 17.95 0.89
N HIS A 8 -2.48 16.95 0.21
CA HIS A 8 -2.48 15.57 0.65
C HIS A 8 -1.09 14.92 0.54
N LEU A 9 -0.32 15.24 -0.49
CA LEU A 9 1.06 14.79 -0.62
C LEU A 9 1.94 15.42 0.48
N SER A 10 1.76 16.71 0.79
CA SER A 10 2.48 17.38 1.88
C SER A 10 2.09 16.82 3.26
N ALA A 11 0.82 16.49 3.48
CA ALA A 11 0.36 15.83 4.71
C ALA A 11 0.89 14.40 4.81
N ALA A 12 0.89 13.64 3.72
CA ALA A 12 1.47 12.30 3.66
C ALA A 12 2.99 12.32 3.86
N VAL A 13 3.69 13.31 3.29
CA VAL A 13 5.12 13.53 3.50
C VAL A 13 5.40 13.98 4.93
N ALA A 14 4.57 14.85 5.52
CA ALA A 14 4.70 15.24 6.92
C ALA A 14 4.44 14.05 7.86
N LEU A 15 3.43 13.24 7.58
CA LEU A 15 3.14 12.00 8.33
C LEU A 15 4.29 10.99 8.17
N LEU A 16 4.77 10.76 6.95
CA LEU A 16 5.95 9.94 6.69
C LEU A 16 7.19 10.49 7.40
N LEU A 17 7.44 11.79 7.36
CA LEU A 17 8.57 12.42 8.05
C LEU A 17 8.41 12.32 9.57
N THR A 18 7.21 12.42 10.11
CA THR A 18 6.94 12.22 11.54
C THR A 18 7.20 10.77 11.95
N VAL A 19 6.82 9.81 11.13
CA VAL A 19 7.13 8.38 11.31
C VAL A 19 8.62 8.08 11.14
N PHE A 20 9.33 8.80 10.26
CA PHE A 20 10.76 8.61 9.99
C PHE A 20 11.71 9.18 11.06
N VAL A 21 11.19 9.90 12.05
CA VAL A 21 12.04 10.62 13.03
C VAL A 21 12.67 9.71 14.07
N PHE A 22 12.26 8.46 14.18
CA PHE A 22 12.53 7.65 15.36
C PHE A 22 13.04 6.23 15.02
N ALA A 23 14.33 5.86 15.27
CA ALA A 23 14.83 4.47 15.19
C ALA A 23 16.17 4.11 15.82
N SER A 24 16.27 3.14 16.72
CA SER A 24 17.46 2.35 17.07
C SER A 24 17.12 1.04 17.81
N CYS A 25 18.01 0.04 17.66
CA CYS A 25 17.74 -1.39 17.77
C CYS A 25 17.38 -1.98 19.13
N SER A 26 16.37 -2.86 19.19
CA SER A 26 16.32 -4.02 20.08
C SER A 26 15.47 -5.15 19.48
N ASP A 27 15.76 -6.41 19.83
CA ASP A 27 15.20 -7.61 19.19
C ASP A 27 13.92 -8.15 19.87
N SER A 28 13.26 -7.38 20.71
CA SER A 28 12.03 -7.81 21.41
C SER A 28 10.95 -6.73 21.31
N PRO A 29 9.65 -7.10 21.26
CA PRO A 29 8.58 -6.13 21.46
C PRO A 29 8.83 -5.41 22.79
N SER A 30 8.75 -4.08 22.79
CA SER A 30 8.99 -3.32 24.01
C SER A 30 7.93 -3.63 25.06
N ASP A 31 8.29 -3.42 26.34
CA ASP A 31 7.30 -3.44 27.42
C ASP A 31 6.15 -2.45 27.20
N LEU A 32 6.34 -1.44 26.32
CA LEU A 32 5.32 -0.44 25.98
C LEU A 32 4.06 -1.03 25.35
N VAL A 33 4.17 -2.13 24.57
CA VAL A 33 2.99 -2.80 23.98
C VAL A 33 2.07 -3.40 25.04
N ASN A 34 2.59 -3.69 26.23
CA ASN A 34 1.77 -4.21 27.33
C ASN A 34 0.79 -3.16 27.88
N TYR A 35 0.99 -1.88 27.59
CA TYR A 35 0.14 -0.76 27.98
C TYR A 35 -0.81 -0.34 26.85
N VAL A 36 -0.85 -1.07 25.76
CA VAL A 36 -1.74 -0.80 24.62
C VAL A 36 -2.97 -1.70 24.72
N PRO A 37 -4.19 -1.17 24.80
CA PRO A 37 -5.40 -1.97 24.87
C PRO A 37 -5.59 -2.86 23.64
N LYS A 38 -6.12 -4.08 23.84
CA LYS A 38 -6.39 -5.05 22.77
C LYS A 38 -7.42 -4.53 21.77
N GLU A 39 -8.30 -3.64 22.20
CA GLU A 39 -9.32 -2.96 21.43
C GLU A 39 -8.74 -1.81 20.56
N SER A 40 -7.43 -1.59 20.59
CA SER A 40 -6.78 -0.62 19.69
C SER A 40 -6.94 -1.04 18.24
N LYS A 41 -7.39 -0.09 17.38
CA LYS A 41 -7.67 -0.35 15.96
C LYS A 41 -6.42 -0.52 15.14
N ALA A 42 -5.42 0.30 15.44
CA ALA A 42 -4.13 0.25 14.79
C ALA A 42 -3.03 0.44 15.83
N VAL A 43 -1.95 -0.33 15.68
CA VAL A 43 -0.75 -0.21 16.51
C VAL A 43 0.46 -0.24 15.59
N MET A 44 1.34 0.73 15.77
CA MET A 44 2.60 0.83 15.04
C MET A 44 3.74 0.77 16.03
N VAL A 45 4.58 -0.24 15.91
CA VAL A 45 5.82 -0.40 16.68
C VAL A 45 6.98 -0.08 15.76
N PHE A 46 7.81 0.84 16.13
CA PHE A 46 8.92 1.27 15.28
C PHE A 46 10.15 1.64 16.09
N LYS A 47 11.31 1.61 15.41
CA LYS A 47 12.65 1.82 15.98
C LYS A 47 13.20 3.16 15.49
N PRO A 48 12.95 4.26 16.21
CA PRO A 48 13.29 5.61 15.78
C PRO A 48 14.77 5.86 15.37
N GLY A 49 15.89 5.48 16.11
CA GLY A 49 17.31 5.69 15.74
C GLY A 49 17.73 4.91 14.48
N ASP A 50 17.17 3.72 14.17
CA ASP A 50 17.55 2.95 12.98
C ASP A 50 16.98 3.58 11.71
N LEU A 51 15.68 3.96 11.70
CA LEU A 51 15.10 4.64 10.56
C LEU A 51 15.87 5.96 10.29
N ALA A 52 16.22 6.73 11.33
CA ALA A 52 17.00 7.96 11.17
C ALA A 52 18.39 7.72 10.55
N LYS A 53 19.09 6.67 10.99
CA LYS A 53 20.38 6.24 10.42
C LYS A 53 20.18 5.73 8.99
N LYS A 54 19.25 4.81 8.77
CA LYS A 54 18.93 4.22 7.46
C LYS A 54 18.48 5.27 6.46
N GLY A 55 17.66 6.24 6.90
CA GLY A 55 17.21 7.38 6.10
C GLY A 55 18.26 8.44 5.86
N ASN A 56 19.42 8.39 6.55
CA ASN A 56 20.46 9.42 6.54
C ASN A 56 19.86 10.82 6.82
N LEU A 57 18.94 10.89 7.79
CA LEU A 57 18.12 12.07 8.04
C LEU A 57 18.96 13.29 8.41
N GLU A 58 20.11 13.12 9.08
CA GLU A 58 21.03 14.23 9.40
C GLU A 58 21.42 15.04 8.15
N LYS A 59 21.65 14.35 7.02
CA LYS A 59 21.96 14.99 5.74
C LYS A 59 20.76 15.76 5.18
N TYR A 60 19.55 15.25 5.37
CA TYR A 60 18.34 15.79 4.76
C TYR A 60 17.63 16.83 5.61
N VAL A 61 17.75 16.79 6.94
CA VAL A 61 17.16 17.77 7.86
C VAL A 61 17.51 19.22 7.47
N LYS A 62 18.75 19.44 6.98
CA LYS A 62 19.19 20.76 6.51
C LYS A 62 18.52 21.22 5.22
N LYS A 63 17.89 20.30 4.45
CA LYS A 63 17.21 20.58 3.19
C LYS A 63 15.71 20.80 3.36
N PHE A 64 15.15 20.51 4.52
CA PHE A 64 13.74 20.75 4.77
C PHE A 64 13.43 22.24 4.81
N PRO A 65 12.35 22.69 4.15
CA PRO A 65 11.92 24.08 4.21
C PRO A 65 11.68 24.51 5.67
N LYS A 66 12.49 25.44 6.18
CA LYS A 66 12.41 25.92 7.57
C LYS A 66 11.02 26.45 7.93
N GLU A 67 10.33 27.05 6.98
CA GLU A 67 8.98 27.61 7.15
C GLU A 67 7.90 26.55 7.45
N LYS A 68 8.13 25.29 7.05
CA LYS A 68 7.17 24.19 7.25
C LYS A 68 7.61 23.15 8.26
N PHE A 69 8.92 23.00 8.49
CA PHE A 69 9.49 21.90 9.25
C PHE A 69 10.60 22.34 10.22
N GLY A 70 10.75 23.64 10.50
CA GLY A 70 11.87 24.16 11.27
C GLY A 70 11.98 23.55 12.67
N GLU A 71 10.90 23.53 13.43
CA GLU A 71 10.86 22.94 14.78
C GLU A 71 11.03 21.42 14.75
N ALA A 72 10.32 20.74 13.85
CA ALA A 72 10.47 19.29 13.66
C ALA A 72 11.90 18.92 13.25
N ALA A 73 12.55 19.71 12.40
CA ALA A 73 13.91 19.48 11.97
C ALA A 73 14.93 19.64 13.12
N GLU A 74 14.76 20.62 14.00
CA GLU A 74 15.64 20.79 15.18
C GLU A 74 15.37 19.70 16.23
N PHE A 75 14.12 19.30 16.45
CA PHE A 75 13.77 18.18 17.30
C PHE A 75 14.43 16.87 16.83
N ILE A 76 14.30 16.54 15.54
CA ILE A 76 14.96 15.40 14.91
C ILE A 76 16.46 15.42 15.18
N LYS A 77 17.10 16.57 14.97
CA LYS A 77 18.53 16.75 15.14
C LYS A 77 18.96 16.57 16.60
N THR A 78 18.17 17.04 17.56
CA THR A 78 18.40 16.86 18.99
C THR A 78 18.25 15.40 19.40
N CYS A 79 17.22 14.72 18.91
CA CYS A 79 17.03 13.28 19.10
C CYS A 79 18.21 12.47 18.55
N MET A 80 18.65 12.76 17.33
CA MET A 80 19.78 12.05 16.68
C MET A 80 21.11 12.22 17.42
N LYS A 81 21.30 13.33 18.14
CA LYS A 81 22.48 13.56 18.97
C LYS A 81 22.43 12.87 20.33
N GLY A 82 21.29 12.27 20.71
CA GLY A 82 21.06 11.72 22.04
C GLY A 82 20.89 12.77 23.14
N ASP A 83 20.57 14.00 22.76
CA ASP A 83 20.40 15.13 23.66
C ASP A 83 18.93 15.41 24.01
N SER A 84 17.99 14.58 23.52
CA SER A 84 16.54 14.75 23.76
C SER A 84 16.06 14.23 25.12
N GLY A 85 16.82 13.38 25.77
CA GLY A 85 16.36 12.65 26.97
C GLY A 85 15.29 11.60 26.69
N ILE A 86 14.96 11.34 25.42
CA ILE A 86 14.03 10.31 24.98
C ILE A 86 14.82 9.08 24.55
N ASP A 87 14.36 7.91 24.98
CA ASP A 87 14.89 6.66 24.48
C ASP A 87 14.41 6.44 23.02
N MET A 88 15.38 6.27 22.16
CA MET A 88 15.16 6.13 20.72
C MET A 88 15.15 4.66 20.26
N GLU A 89 15.18 3.70 21.19
CA GLU A 89 15.21 2.28 20.84
C GLU A 89 13.87 1.79 20.33
N GLN A 90 12.76 2.24 20.94
CA GLN A 90 11.44 1.83 20.48
C GLN A 90 10.35 2.81 20.93
N MET A 91 9.36 3.01 20.06
CA MET A 91 8.13 3.74 20.35
C MET A 91 6.92 2.97 19.83
N VAL A 92 5.77 3.25 20.42
CA VAL A 92 4.50 2.65 20.02
C VAL A 92 3.47 3.73 19.79
N LEU A 93 3.02 3.85 18.53
CA LEU A 93 1.90 4.71 18.15
C LEU A 93 0.65 3.82 18.05
N PHE A 94 -0.45 4.21 18.68
CA PHE A 94 -1.69 3.46 18.60
C PHE A 94 -2.92 4.37 18.62
N GLU A 95 -4.03 3.84 18.12
CA GLU A 95 -5.33 4.50 18.15
C GLU A 95 -6.27 3.70 19.04
N TYR A 96 -6.84 4.39 20.04
CA TYR A 96 -7.78 3.83 21.00
C TYR A 96 -8.93 4.80 21.21
N GLU A 97 -10.18 4.32 21.16
CA GLU A 97 -11.42 5.11 21.30
C GLU A 97 -11.52 6.35 20.39
N GLY A 98 -10.87 6.31 19.22
CA GLY A 98 -10.90 7.41 18.25
C GLY A 98 -9.79 8.44 18.42
N ASP A 99 -8.89 8.24 19.38
CA ASP A 99 -7.78 9.13 19.68
C ASP A 99 -6.41 8.46 19.46
N GLY A 100 -5.43 9.28 19.09
CA GLY A 100 -4.06 8.83 18.87
C GLY A 100 -3.17 9.01 20.10
N TYR A 101 -2.35 8.01 20.37
CA TYR A 101 -1.39 7.99 21.47
C TYR A 101 -0.02 7.53 20.96
N LEU A 102 1.04 8.24 21.39
CA LEU A 102 2.41 7.81 21.16
C LEU A 102 3.07 7.50 22.50
N SER A 103 3.38 6.23 22.77
CA SER A 103 4.13 5.81 23.95
C SER A 103 5.63 5.78 23.67
N PHE A 104 6.42 6.27 24.64
CA PHE A 104 7.86 6.29 24.58
C PHE A 104 8.46 6.26 26.00
N VAL A 105 9.78 6.12 26.11
CA VAL A 105 10.49 6.15 27.39
C VAL A 105 11.31 7.44 27.49
N ILE A 106 11.21 8.12 28.63
CA ILE A 106 12.10 9.22 29.00
C ILE A 106 13.29 8.64 29.72
N SER A 107 14.46 8.65 29.11
CA SER A 107 15.72 8.15 29.65
C SER A 107 16.47 9.17 30.50
N ASP A 108 16.21 10.48 30.28
CA ASP A 108 16.80 11.61 31.01
C ASP A 108 15.78 12.76 31.04
N GLU A 109 15.07 12.88 32.17
CA GLU A 109 14.05 13.91 32.38
C GLU A 109 14.63 15.33 32.26
N SER A 110 15.84 15.57 32.75
CA SER A 110 16.45 16.89 32.73
C SER A 110 16.81 17.37 31.32
N LYS A 111 17.06 16.42 30.39
CA LYS A 111 17.24 16.72 28.96
C LYS A 111 15.90 16.90 28.26
N PHE A 112 14.93 16.03 28.58
CA PHE A 112 13.58 16.10 28.03
C PHE A 112 12.92 17.46 28.29
N GLU A 113 13.01 17.94 29.52
CA GLU A 113 12.47 19.25 29.91
C GLU A 113 13.14 20.46 29.22
N LYS A 114 14.35 20.28 28.71
CA LYS A 114 15.11 21.33 27.98
C LYS A 114 14.83 21.30 26.47
N LEU A 115 14.06 20.37 25.97
CA LEU A 115 13.65 20.41 24.58
C LEU A 115 12.79 21.66 24.33
N ASP A 116 13.09 22.42 23.29
CA ASP A 116 12.35 23.64 22.93
C ASP A 116 10.83 23.36 22.81
N LEU A 117 10.46 22.20 22.28
CA LEU A 117 9.06 21.76 22.19
C LEU A 117 8.40 21.57 23.56
N VAL A 118 9.15 21.23 24.59
CA VAL A 118 8.65 21.04 25.96
C VAL A 118 8.79 22.33 26.74
N ALA A 119 10.00 22.90 26.80
CA ALA A 119 10.34 24.07 27.61
C ALA A 119 9.53 25.33 27.25
N ASP A 120 9.32 25.56 25.95
CA ASP A 120 8.72 26.80 25.44
C ASP A 120 7.23 26.65 25.13
N ASN A 121 6.68 25.42 25.14
CA ASN A 121 5.31 25.14 24.65
C ASN A 121 4.45 24.34 25.63
N THR A 122 4.96 24.00 26.81
CA THR A 122 4.19 23.23 27.79
C THR A 122 4.36 23.74 29.21
N THR A 123 3.33 23.56 30.03
CA THR A 123 3.36 23.79 31.46
C THR A 123 3.46 22.46 32.20
N LYS A 124 4.53 22.28 33.00
CA LYS A 124 4.70 21.08 33.86
C LYS A 124 3.76 21.14 35.05
N GLY A 125 3.06 20.04 35.31
CA GLY A 125 2.17 19.83 36.44
C GLY A 125 2.26 18.43 37.02
N GLU A 126 1.45 18.17 38.03
CA GLU A 126 1.26 16.84 38.63
C GLU A 126 -0.24 16.62 38.86
N SER A 127 -0.78 15.50 38.45
CA SER A 127 -2.17 15.11 38.64
C SER A 127 -2.27 13.62 38.93
N ASP A 128 -2.91 13.25 40.03
CA ASP A 128 -3.16 11.86 40.43
C ASP A 128 -1.89 10.97 40.48
N GLY A 129 -0.76 11.55 40.83
CA GLY A 129 0.55 10.86 40.91
C GLY A 129 1.26 10.72 39.55
N LEU A 130 0.73 11.31 38.50
CA LEU A 130 1.33 11.37 37.18
C LEU A 130 1.95 12.74 36.94
N THR A 131 3.14 12.79 36.34
CA THR A 131 3.71 14.04 35.85
C THR A 131 3.05 14.42 34.51
N THR A 132 2.68 15.68 34.34
CA THR A 132 2.03 16.17 33.13
C THR A 132 2.81 17.32 32.52
N TYR A 133 2.81 17.39 31.18
CA TYR A 133 3.28 18.53 30.40
C TYR A 133 2.12 18.97 29.51
N GLU A 134 1.33 19.92 30.03
CA GLU A 134 0.15 20.44 29.33
C GLU A 134 0.58 21.40 28.23
N ALA A 135 0.08 21.22 27.03
CA ALA A 135 0.38 22.12 25.93
C ALA A 135 -0.28 23.49 26.13
N ASP A 136 0.48 24.57 25.97
CA ASP A 136 0.00 25.95 26.11
C ASP A 136 -0.97 26.35 25.01
N SER A 137 -0.92 25.67 23.88
CA SER A 137 -1.80 25.90 22.71
C SER A 137 -3.01 24.98 22.73
N LYS A 138 -4.20 25.55 22.62
CA LYS A 138 -5.45 24.78 22.58
C LYS A 138 -5.47 23.79 21.42
N GLY A 139 -5.65 22.51 21.75
CA GLY A 139 -5.70 21.42 20.78
C GLY A 139 -4.32 20.88 20.36
N ALA A 140 -3.24 21.37 20.95
CA ALA A 140 -1.94 20.72 20.85
C ALA A 140 -1.89 19.50 21.81
N PRO A 141 -1.13 18.44 21.45
CA PRO A 141 -1.04 17.26 22.28
C PRO A 141 -0.26 17.51 23.57
N SER A 142 -0.73 16.91 24.68
CA SER A 142 -0.07 16.95 25.98
C SER A 142 0.65 15.65 26.27
N VAL A 143 1.66 15.68 27.16
CA VAL A 143 2.40 14.49 27.60
C VAL A 143 2.01 14.13 29.02
N VAL A 144 1.70 12.86 29.25
CA VAL A 144 1.42 12.29 30.57
C VAL A 144 2.49 11.23 30.87
N VAL A 145 3.08 11.27 32.05
CA VAL A 145 4.27 10.44 32.41
C VAL A 145 3.99 9.68 33.69
N ASP A 146 4.30 8.36 33.65
CA ASP A 146 4.36 7.46 34.81
C ASP A 146 5.77 6.88 34.94
N GLY A 147 6.53 7.32 35.93
CA GLY A 147 7.94 6.96 36.09
C GLY A 147 8.77 7.40 34.88
N SER A 148 9.30 6.43 34.12
CA SER A 148 10.04 6.70 32.88
C SER A 148 9.17 6.56 31.60
N LYS A 149 7.95 6.06 31.71
CA LYS A 149 7.07 5.89 30.55
C LYS A 149 6.23 7.12 30.31
N ALA A 150 6.11 7.51 29.07
CA ALA A 150 5.41 8.71 28.64
C ALA A 150 4.44 8.42 27.50
N TRP A 151 3.32 9.13 27.50
CA TRP A 151 2.30 9.09 26.44
C TRP A 151 2.03 10.50 25.95
N LEU A 152 2.27 10.74 24.67
CA LEU A 152 1.78 11.92 23.98
C LEU A 152 0.33 11.65 23.59
N CYS A 153 -0.59 12.46 24.12
CA CYS A 153 -2.04 12.30 23.97
C CYS A 153 -2.61 13.36 23.04
N SER A 154 -3.38 12.96 22.04
CA SER A 154 -4.08 13.89 21.12
C SER A 154 -5.31 14.55 21.76
N LYS A 155 -5.79 14.03 22.90
CA LYS A 155 -6.90 14.57 23.70
C LYS A 155 -6.48 15.78 24.53
N ASN A 156 -7.48 16.47 25.11
CA ASN A 156 -7.21 17.40 26.20
C ASN A 156 -6.57 16.66 27.40
N LEU A 157 -5.92 17.40 28.30
CA LEU A 157 -5.11 16.83 29.36
C LEU A 157 -5.91 15.89 30.29
N ASP A 158 -7.12 16.30 30.72
CA ASP A 158 -7.93 15.51 31.66
C ASP A 158 -8.30 14.14 31.07
N ASP A 159 -8.83 14.11 29.84
CA ASP A 159 -9.14 12.88 29.13
C ASP A 159 -7.87 12.05 28.85
N GLY A 160 -6.73 12.70 28.61
CA GLY A 160 -5.43 12.05 28.43
C GLY A 160 -4.93 11.37 29.70
N ILE A 161 -5.10 12.01 30.86
CA ILE A 161 -4.76 11.43 32.17
C ILE A 161 -5.62 10.17 32.45
N ASP A 162 -6.92 10.26 32.22
CA ASP A 162 -7.84 9.14 32.44
C ASP A 162 -7.53 7.95 31.50
N ALA A 163 -7.20 8.23 30.24
CA ALA A 163 -6.76 7.20 29.31
C ALA A 163 -5.45 6.54 29.78
N VAL A 164 -4.44 7.33 30.18
CA VAL A 164 -3.15 6.79 30.65
C VAL A 164 -3.31 5.96 31.93
N LYS A 165 -4.17 6.37 32.86
CA LYS A 165 -4.52 5.53 34.03
C LYS A 165 -5.09 4.17 33.61
N THR A 166 -5.95 4.18 32.60
CA THR A 166 -6.50 2.94 32.03
C THR A 166 -5.38 2.08 31.45
N PHE A 167 -4.42 2.66 30.72
CA PHE A 167 -3.29 1.93 30.14
C PHE A 167 -2.36 1.36 31.24
N ILE A 168 -2.07 2.12 32.28
CA ILE A 168 -1.23 1.65 33.41
C ILE A 168 -1.90 0.53 34.20
N ALA A 169 -3.23 0.60 34.37
CA ALA A 169 -3.99 -0.41 35.09
C ALA A 169 -4.37 -1.62 34.23
N LEU A 170 -3.90 -1.69 32.97
CA LEU A 170 -4.28 -2.74 32.03
C LEU A 170 -3.75 -4.10 32.46
N ASP A 171 -4.66 -5.07 32.61
CA ASP A 171 -4.28 -6.47 32.78
C ASP A 171 -3.55 -6.98 31.54
N LYS A 172 -2.50 -7.76 31.70
CA LYS A 172 -1.72 -8.29 30.57
C LYS A 172 -2.58 -8.98 29.51
N GLU A 173 -3.59 -9.75 29.93
CA GLU A 173 -4.51 -10.48 29.04
C GLU A 173 -5.37 -9.55 28.16
N LYS A 174 -5.51 -8.28 28.55
CA LYS A 174 -6.24 -7.23 27.82
C LYS A 174 -5.33 -6.37 26.96
N SER A 175 -4.03 -6.64 26.96
CA SER A 175 -3.07 -5.94 26.11
C SER A 175 -3.10 -6.47 24.67
N VAL A 176 -2.78 -5.62 23.73
CA VAL A 176 -2.59 -5.98 22.32
C VAL A 176 -1.48 -7.02 22.15
N ALA A 177 -0.53 -7.10 23.06
CA ALA A 177 0.52 -8.11 23.05
C ALA A 177 -0.03 -9.55 23.04
N GLU A 178 -1.23 -9.77 23.57
CA GLU A 178 -1.92 -11.06 23.59
C GLU A 178 -2.87 -11.25 22.38
N ALA A 179 -2.89 -10.33 21.41
CA ALA A 179 -3.64 -10.53 20.18
C ALA A 179 -3.06 -11.70 19.36
N PRO A 180 -3.90 -12.47 18.62
CA PRO A 180 -3.47 -13.65 17.89
C PRO A 180 -2.30 -13.39 16.94
N GLY A 181 -1.12 -13.97 17.22
CA GLY A 181 0.09 -13.82 16.39
C GLY A 181 0.85 -12.50 16.57
N PHE A 182 0.50 -11.65 17.54
CA PHE A 182 1.13 -10.34 17.72
C PHE A 182 2.64 -10.45 17.96
N ALA A 183 3.07 -11.26 18.91
CA ALA A 183 4.48 -11.42 19.26
C ALA A 183 5.33 -11.92 18.07
N ASP A 184 4.78 -12.85 17.26
CA ASP A 184 5.48 -13.47 16.14
C ASP A 184 5.61 -12.52 14.93
N ASN A 185 4.76 -11.49 14.83
CA ASN A 185 4.67 -10.63 13.65
C ASN A 185 5.06 -9.16 13.91
N MET A 186 5.33 -8.79 15.17
CA MET A 186 5.63 -7.40 15.55
C MET A 186 7.07 -7.19 16.04
N SER A 187 7.98 -8.18 15.85
CA SER A 187 9.37 -8.12 16.35
C SER A 187 10.42 -7.74 15.31
N ASP A 188 10.29 -8.21 14.07
CA ASP A 188 11.42 -8.29 13.13
C ASP A 188 11.60 -7.08 12.20
N GLY A 189 10.65 -6.13 12.18
CA GLY A 189 10.66 -4.99 11.25
C GLY A 189 11.41 -3.76 11.78
N ASP A 190 11.85 -2.91 10.87
CA ASP A 190 12.19 -1.52 11.18
C ASP A 190 10.93 -0.74 11.59
N LEU A 191 9.80 -1.16 11.01
CA LEU A 191 8.46 -0.68 11.30
C LEU A 191 7.51 -1.86 11.23
N ASN A 192 6.75 -2.09 12.29
CA ASN A 192 5.71 -3.11 12.34
C ASN A 192 4.36 -2.44 12.57
N ILE A 193 3.35 -2.81 11.79
CA ILE A 193 2.01 -2.25 11.90
C ILE A 193 1.01 -3.38 12.10
N TYR A 194 0.13 -3.19 13.04
CA TYR A 194 -0.99 -4.07 13.34
C TYR A 194 -2.30 -3.34 13.12
N PHE A 195 -3.28 -4.01 12.52
CA PHE A 195 -4.65 -3.55 12.41
C PHE A 195 -5.60 -4.59 12.98
N ASN A 196 -6.47 -4.16 13.89
CA ASN A 196 -7.61 -4.92 14.37
C ASN A 196 -8.82 -4.59 13.50
N MET A 197 -9.14 -5.49 12.56
CA MET A 197 -10.23 -5.23 11.61
C MET A 197 -11.60 -5.26 12.27
N GLU A 198 -11.80 -6.06 13.33
CA GLU A 198 -13.04 -6.09 14.11
C GLU A 198 -13.34 -4.70 14.68
N GLU A 199 -12.34 -4.08 15.33
CA GLU A 199 -12.48 -2.74 15.89
C GLU A 199 -12.64 -1.65 14.82
N ILE A 200 -11.94 -1.77 13.70
CA ILE A 200 -12.10 -0.84 12.56
C ILE A 200 -13.51 -0.92 11.99
N MET A 201 -14.05 -2.13 11.84
CA MET A 201 -15.37 -2.33 11.28
C MET A 201 -16.50 -1.97 12.25
N SER A 202 -16.29 -2.12 13.56
CA SER A 202 -17.27 -1.79 14.62
C SER A 202 -17.62 -0.29 14.63
N MET A 203 -16.70 0.60 14.28
CA MET A 203 -16.93 2.05 14.21
C MET A 203 -18.04 2.44 13.22
N GLY A 204 -18.22 1.65 12.17
CA GLY A 204 -19.28 1.88 11.19
C GLY A 204 -20.68 1.59 11.72
N GLY A 205 -20.83 1.10 12.96
CA GLY A 205 -22.12 0.82 13.59
C GLY A 205 -23.00 -0.13 12.77
N GLY A 206 -22.43 -1.13 12.09
CA GLY A 206 -23.12 -1.97 11.12
C GLY A 206 -23.43 -1.25 9.79
N MET A 207 -23.21 0.06 9.72
CA MET A 207 -23.48 0.86 8.51
C MET A 207 -22.54 0.49 7.38
N THR A 208 -21.28 0.17 7.69
CA THR A 208 -20.29 -0.27 6.69
C THR A 208 -20.69 -1.61 6.09
N GLU A 209 -21.08 -2.60 6.89
CA GLU A 209 -21.58 -3.90 6.41
C GLU A 209 -22.87 -3.73 5.61
N GLN A 210 -23.83 -2.91 6.09
CA GLN A 210 -25.07 -2.62 5.38
C GLN A 210 -24.83 -1.89 4.05
N MET A 211 -23.92 -0.90 4.02
CA MET A 211 -23.55 -0.20 2.80
C MET A 211 -22.87 -1.13 1.80
N MET A 212 -21.92 -1.96 2.25
CA MET A 212 -21.25 -2.94 1.41
C MET A 212 -22.24 -3.98 0.88
N ASN A 213 -23.14 -4.53 1.71
CA ASN A 213 -24.18 -5.44 1.27
C ASN A 213 -25.12 -4.77 0.25
N LYS A 214 -25.47 -3.50 0.44
CA LYS A 214 -26.30 -2.75 -0.51
C LYS A 214 -25.61 -2.55 -1.85
N GLU A 215 -24.32 -2.21 -1.85
CA GLU A 215 -23.56 -2.10 -3.10
C GLU A 215 -23.38 -3.47 -3.76
N MET A 216 -23.02 -4.51 -3.00
CA MET A 216 -22.87 -5.87 -3.52
C MET A 216 -24.18 -6.43 -4.07
N SER A 217 -25.32 -6.13 -3.43
CA SER A 217 -26.64 -6.59 -3.90
C SER A 217 -27.02 -6.05 -5.28
N ARG A 218 -26.45 -4.90 -5.70
CA ARG A 218 -26.62 -4.38 -7.06
C ARG A 218 -26.01 -5.29 -8.11
N TYR A 219 -25.03 -6.10 -7.72
CA TYR A 219 -24.37 -7.10 -8.58
C TYR A 219 -24.85 -8.52 -8.29
N GLY A 220 -25.94 -8.68 -7.51
CA GLY A 220 -26.49 -9.98 -7.15
C GLY A 220 -25.58 -10.80 -6.22
N LEU A 221 -24.75 -10.13 -5.41
CA LEU A 221 -23.84 -10.73 -4.44
C LEU A 221 -24.20 -10.34 -3.01
N SER A 222 -23.78 -11.16 -2.05
CA SER A 222 -23.75 -10.84 -0.64
C SER A 222 -22.30 -10.86 -0.11
N LEU A 223 -22.05 -10.29 1.07
CA LEU A 223 -20.76 -10.40 1.74
C LEU A 223 -20.42 -11.86 2.06
N ASP A 224 -21.44 -12.69 2.33
CA ASP A 224 -21.26 -14.14 2.54
C ASP A 224 -20.77 -14.84 1.28
N ASP A 225 -21.30 -14.50 0.09
CA ASP A 225 -20.84 -15.05 -1.18
C ASP A 225 -19.35 -14.77 -1.45
N MET A 226 -18.82 -13.70 -0.88
CA MET A 226 -17.44 -13.26 -1.11
C MET A 226 -16.45 -13.73 -0.04
N ASN A 227 -16.91 -14.42 1.00
CA ASN A 227 -16.10 -14.76 2.21
C ASN A 227 -15.41 -13.55 2.86
N ILE A 228 -15.94 -12.34 2.64
CA ILE A 228 -15.34 -11.09 3.16
C ILE A 228 -15.51 -10.98 4.66
N LYS A 229 -16.54 -11.63 5.24
CA LYS A 229 -16.75 -11.61 6.68
C LYS A 229 -15.56 -12.14 7.48
N GLU A 230 -14.82 -13.11 6.94
CA GLU A 230 -13.60 -13.59 7.58
C GLU A 230 -12.51 -12.50 7.71
N TYR A 231 -12.54 -11.49 6.83
CA TYR A 231 -11.63 -10.35 6.94
C TYR A 231 -12.09 -9.33 7.99
N PHE A 232 -13.37 -9.28 8.33
CA PHE A 232 -13.89 -8.34 9.33
C PHE A 232 -13.44 -8.68 10.75
N ASP A 233 -13.25 -9.96 11.04
CA ASP A 233 -12.78 -10.45 12.34
C ASP A 233 -11.29 -10.79 12.31
N SER A 234 -10.53 -10.14 11.42
CA SER A 234 -9.12 -10.49 11.20
C SER A 234 -8.15 -9.50 11.85
N HIS A 235 -6.94 -10.01 12.04
CA HIS A 235 -5.78 -9.28 12.51
C HIS A 235 -4.78 -9.17 11.35
N ILE A 236 -4.47 -7.95 10.92
CA ILE A 236 -3.54 -7.71 9.81
C ILE A 236 -2.21 -7.20 10.37
N TYR A 237 -1.13 -7.85 9.98
CA TYR A 237 0.25 -7.52 10.36
C TYR A 237 1.04 -7.09 9.13
N LEU A 238 1.75 -5.99 9.24
CA LEU A 238 2.69 -5.52 8.23
C LEU A 238 4.07 -5.37 8.88
N THR A 239 5.07 -6.01 8.30
CA THR A 239 6.47 -5.89 8.71
C THR A 239 7.25 -5.21 7.58
N VAL A 240 7.82 -4.05 7.85
CA VAL A 240 8.57 -3.24 6.89
C VAL A 240 10.06 -3.29 7.24
N LEU A 241 10.88 -3.61 6.24
CA LEU A 241 12.34 -3.69 6.35
C LEU A 241 13.00 -2.81 5.29
N PHE A 242 13.91 -1.95 5.71
CA PHE A 242 14.74 -1.13 4.83
C PHE A 242 16.16 -1.67 4.82
N GLU A 243 16.49 -2.38 3.75
CA GLU A 243 17.84 -2.92 3.52
C GLU A 243 18.67 -1.96 2.64
N LYS A 244 19.88 -2.34 2.27
CA LYS A 244 20.77 -1.50 1.47
C LYS A 244 20.13 -1.05 0.15
N ASP A 245 19.59 -1.97 -0.60
CA ASP A 245 19.06 -1.74 -1.95
C ASP A 245 17.60 -2.18 -2.10
N LYS A 246 16.95 -2.58 -1.00
CA LYS A 246 15.63 -3.19 -1.03
C LYS A 246 14.77 -2.73 0.15
N LEU A 247 13.54 -2.30 -0.17
CA LEU A 247 12.44 -2.19 0.77
C LEU A 247 11.60 -3.46 0.67
N SER A 248 11.37 -4.14 1.79
CA SER A 248 10.46 -5.29 1.86
C SER A 248 9.30 -4.98 2.80
N VAL A 249 8.09 -5.30 2.35
CA VAL A 249 6.87 -5.28 3.18
C VAL A 249 6.25 -6.67 3.15
N LYS A 250 6.27 -7.34 4.28
CA LYS A 250 5.55 -8.60 4.48
C LYS A 250 4.21 -8.32 5.12
N SER A 251 3.16 -9.01 4.69
CA SER A 251 1.89 -8.94 5.39
C SER A 251 1.32 -10.31 5.67
N LYS A 252 0.68 -10.43 6.83
CA LYS A 252 -0.11 -11.60 7.23
C LYS A 252 -1.50 -11.14 7.62
N CYS A 253 -2.48 -11.97 7.32
CA CYS A 253 -3.85 -11.74 7.74
C CYS A 253 -4.31 -13.01 8.48
N LEU A 254 -4.54 -12.88 9.79
CA LEU A 254 -4.88 -13.98 10.68
C LEU A 254 -6.31 -13.82 11.18
N ASP A 255 -7.02 -14.94 11.37
CA ASP A 255 -8.31 -14.93 12.06
C ASP A 255 -8.13 -14.83 13.59
N GLY A 256 -9.24 -14.76 14.34
CA GLY A 256 -9.23 -14.70 15.79
C GLY A 256 -8.58 -15.91 16.49
N LYS A 257 -8.22 -16.97 15.75
CA LYS A 257 -7.48 -18.14 16.23
C LYS A 257 -6.01 -18.12 15.84
N GLY A 258 -5.57 -17.11 15.09
CA GLY A 258 -4.21 -17.00 14.56
C GLY A 258 -3.95 -17.82 13.29
N GLU A 259 -4.99 -18.31 12.61
CA GLU A 259 -4.86 -19.02 11.33
C GLU A 259 -4.86 -18.05 10.16
N ASN A 260 -4.02 -18.30 9.15
CA ASN A 260 -3.97 -17.46 7.96
C ASN A 260 -5.23 -17.60 7.10
N ILE A 261 -5.93 -16.49 6.88
CA ILE A 261 -7.21 -16.49 6.14
C ILE A 261 -7.06 -16.39 4.62
N VAL A 262 -5.91 -16.00 4.09
CA VAL A 262 -5.70 -15.86 2.63
C VAL A 262 -5.95 -17.19 1.94
N SER A 263 -5.46 -18.30 2.50
CA SER A 263 -5.67 -19.64 1.96
C SER A 263 -7.15 -20.07 1.91
N LYS A 264 -7.98 -19.55 2.82
CA LYS A 264 -9.42 -19.85 2.88
C LYS A 264 -10.18 -19.16 1.73
N VAL A 265 -9.72 -17.95 1.34
CA VAL A 265 -10.38 -17.15 0.30
C VAL A 265 -9.94 -17.54 -1.10
N VAL A 266 -8.64 -17.74 -1.31
CA VAL A 266 -8.07 -18.00 -2.65
C VAL A 266 -7.96 -19.51 -2.95
N GLY A 267 -7.94 -20.35 -1.92
CA GLY A 267 -7.74 -21.80 -2.05
C GLY A 267 -6.29 -22.15 -2.44
N ASN A 268 -6.13 -23.35 -3.05
CA ASN A 268 -4.80 -23.86 -3.47
C ASN A 268 -4.49 -23.60 -4.95
N LYS A 269 -5.27 -22.75 -5.62
CA LYS A 269 -5.08 -22.45 -7.04
C LYS A 269 -3.88 -21.53 -7.22
N THR A 270 -3.12 -21.73 -8.32
CA THR A 270 -1.93 -20.95 -8.62
C THR A 270 -1.97 -20.36 -10.01
N ILE A 271 -1.19 -19.32 -10.24
CA ILE A 271 -1.04 -18.63 -11.52
C ILE A 271 -0.53 -19.60 -12.59
N ASP A 272 -1.17 -19.58 -13.75
CA ASP A 272 -0.65 -20.22 -14.96
C ASP A 272 0.39 -19.32 -15.62
N THR A 273 1.66 -19.65 -15.44
CA THR A 273 2.78 -18.90 -16.01
C THR A 273 2.84 -18.92 -17.54
N GLY A 274 2.10 -19.82 -18.19
CA GLY A 274 1.96 -19.85 -19.65
C GLY A 274 1.34 -18.57 -20.24
N MET A 275 0.66 -17.76 -19.43
CA MET A 275 0.15 -16.45 -19.83
C MET A 275 1.26 -15.41 -20.07
N LEU A 276 2.42 -15.56 -19.43
CA LEU A 276 3.49 -14.56 -19.46
C LEU A 276 4.11 -14.40 -20.86
N LYS A 277 4.01 -15.41 -21.72
CA LYS A 277 4.48 -15.36 -23.11
C LYS A 277 3.80 -14.29 -23.98
N PHE A 278 2.64 -13.79 -23.55
CA PHE A 278 1.87 -12.77 -24.26
C PHE A 278 2.29 -11.33 -23.89
N PHE A 279 3.20 -11.16 -22.96
CA PHE A 279 3.78 -9.87 -22.59
C PHE A 279 5.21 -9.76 -23.13
N ASP A 280 5.57 -8.57 -23.62
CA ASP A 280 6.96 -8.31 -24.03
C ASP A 280 7.84 -8.11 -22.78
N LYS A 281 9.11 -8.48 -22.84
CA LYS A 281 10.07 -8.26 -21.75
C LYS A 281 10.23 -6.79 -21.35
N SER A 282 9.86 -5.86 -22.24
CA SER A 282 9.85 -4.41 -21.98
C SER A 282 8.56 -3.92 -21.31
N THR A 283 7.59 -4.81 -21.06
CA THR A 283 6.34 -4.45 -20.36
C THR A 283 6.68 -3.83 -19.02
N THR A 284 6.09 -2.66 -18.75
CA THR A 284 6.38 -1.87 -17.55
C THR A 284 5.84 -2.53 -16.30
N MET A 285 4.62 -3.06 -16.36
CA MET A 285 3.97 -3.74 -15.26
C MET A 285 3.24 -4.99 -15.79
N VAL A 286 3.40 -6.10 -15.11
CA VAL A 286 2.60 -7.32 -15.31
C VAL A 286 2.00 -7.71 -13.97
N TYR A 287 0.70 -7.88 -13.95
CA TYR A 287 -0.05 -8.45 -12.84
C TYR A 287 -0.72 -9.73 -13.31
N ALA A 288 -0.63 -10.79 -12.53
CA ALA A 288 -1.35 -12.03 -12.79
C ALA A 288 -1.98 -12.54 -11.49
N SER A 289 -3.17 -13.10 -11.59
CA SER A 289 -3.87 -13.66 -10.43
C SER A 289 -4.80 -14.81 -10.79
N VAL A 290 -5.08 -15.60 -9.79
CA VAL A 290 -6.23 -16.50 -9.78
C VAL A 290 -7.50 -15.69 -9.53
N ILE A 291 -8.55 -15.91 -10.29
CA ILE A 291 -9.86 -15.28 -10.11
C ILE A 291 -10.69 -16.18 -9.19
N PRO A 292 -11.07 -15.70 -8.01
CA PRO A 292 -12.00 -16.43 -7.14
C PRO A 292 -13.38 -16.61 -7.79
N ASP A 293 -14.08 -17.69 -7.43
CA ASP A 293 -15.37 -18.04 -8.05
C ASP A 293 -16.46 -16.96 -7.85
N HIS A 294 -16.44 -16.26 -6.70
CA HIS A 294 -17.36 -15.16 -6.44
C HIS A 294 -17.14 -13.96 -7.39
N VAL A 295 -15.88 -13.69 -7.76
CA VAL A 295 -15.54 -12.63 -8.74
C VAL A 295 -16.09 -12.99 -10.12
N LYS A 296 -16.01 -14.27 -10.53
CA LYS A 296 -16.63 -14.73 -11.79
C LYS A 296 -18.14 -14.55 -11.77
N LYS A 297 -18.79 -14.90 -10.65
CA LYS A 297 -20.25 -14.70 -10.48
C LYS A 297 -20.62 -13.22 -10.60
N MET A 298 -19.82 -12.32 -10.00
CA MET A 298 -20.02 -10.87 -10.13
C MET A 298 -19.97 -10.42 -11.60
N TYR A 299 -18.98 -10.85 -12.37
CA TYR A 299 -18.87 -10.50 -13.78
C TYR A 299 -20.03 -11.07 -14.61
N SER A 300 -20.47 -12.31 -14.33
CA SER A 300 -21.62 -12.89 -14.98
C SER A 300 -22.88 -12.04 -14.78
N ASN A 301 -23.16 -11.65 -13.52
CA ASN A 301 -24.32 -10.82 -13.19
C ASN A 301 -24.23 -9.42 -13.83
N LEU A 302 -23.02 -8.85 -13.92
CA LEU A 302 -22.79 -7.55 -14.57
C LEU A 302 -23.11 -7.62 -16.08
N ILE A 303 -22.69 -8.70 -16.75
CA ILE A 303 -22.99 -8.94 -18.17
C ILE A 303 -24.50 -9.05 -18.39
N GLU A 304 -25.19 -9.82 -17.55
CA GLU A 304 -26.65 -9.95 -17.61
C GLU A 304 -27.38 -8.60 -17.51
N SER A 305 -26.83 -7.66 -16.71
CA SER A 305 -27.44 -6.35 -16.49
C SER A 305 -27.08 -5.29 -17.53
N THR A 306 -26.00 -5.48 -18.31
CA THR A 306 -25.41 -4.43 -19.16
C THR A 306 -25.63 -4.68 -20.64
N ILE A 307 -25.76 -5.94 -21.09
CA ILE A 307 -25.93 -6.29 -22.51
C ILE A 307 -27.41 -6.51 -22.80
N TYR A 308 -27.98 -5.65 -23.65
CA TYR A 308 -29.41 -5.69 -24.01
C TYR A 308 -29.72 -6.54 -25.23
N ASP A 309 -28.75 -6.79 -26.12
CA ASP A 309 -28.94 -7.67 -27.28
C ASP A 309 -28.76 -9.15 -26.88
N GLU A 310 -29.81 -9.94 -26.99
CA GLU A 310 -29.81 -11.35 -26.54
C GLU A 310 -28.79 -12.22 -27.28
N THR A 311 -28.49 -11.92 -28.55
CA THR A 311 -27.50 -12.68 -29.31
C THR A 311 -26.08 -12.37 -28.86
N GLN A 312 -25.78 -11.09 -28.67
CA GLN A 312 -24.49 -10.65 -28.14
C GLN A 312 -24.29 -11.16 -26.71
N LYS A 313 -25.35 -11.08 -25.89
CA LYS A 313 -25.35 -11.58 -24.51
C LYS A 313 -25.00 -13.07 -24.47
N ALA A 314 -25.69 -13.91 -25.27
CA ALA A 314 -25.43 -15.35 -25.30
C ALA A 314 -23.97 -15.70 -25.64
N ILE A 315 -23.35 -14.96 -26.58
CA ILE A 315 -21.93 -15.18 -26.94
C ILE A 315 -21.00 -14.73 -25.83
N VAL A 316 -21.25 -13.56 -25.23
CA VAL A 316 -20.44 -13.07 -24.15
C VAL A 316 -20.54 -13.98 -22.93
N GLU A 317 -21.72 -14.48 -22.60
CA GLU A 317 -21.94 -15.49 -21.55
C GLU A 317 -21.16 -16.78 -21.85
N GLU A 318 -21.18 -17.28 -23.10
CA GLU A 318 -20.43 -18.48 -23.48
C GLU A 318 -18.90 -18.25 -23.35
N ILE A 319 -18.40 -17.06 -23.73
CA ILE A 319 -17.00 -16.69 -23.50
C ILE A 319 -16.69 -16.73 -22.01
N PHE A 320 -17.48 -16.06 -21.17
CA PHE A 320 -17.24 -16.00 -19.72
C PHE A 320 -17.33 -17.35 -19.02
N LYS A 321 -18.30 -18.18 -19.41
CA LYS A 321 -18.45 -19.56 -18.92
C LYS A 321 -17.23 -20.44 -19.21
N ASN A 322 -16.52 -20.14 -20.30
CA ASN A 322 -15.31 -20.84 -20.71
C ASN A 322 -14.03 -20.20 -20.15
N LEU A 323 -14.08 -19.04 -19.48
CA LEU A 323 -12.92 -18.55 -18.74
C LEU A 323 -12.56 -19.53 -17.62
N ASP A 324 -11.28 -19.80 -17.49
CA ASP A 324 -10.69 -20.51 -16.35
C ASP A 324 -10.42 -19.53 -15.21
N ASP A 325 -9.66 -19.97 -14.22
CA ASP A 325 -9.42 -19.20 -12.98
C ASP A 325 -8.26 -18.20 -13.08
N ASN A 326 -7.61 -18.08 -14.24
CA ASN A 326 -6.38 -17.31 -14.37
C ASN A 326 -6.53 -16.12 -15.31
N VAL A 327 -6.09 -14.95 -14.84
CA VAL A 327 -6.00 -13.72 -15.64
C VAL A 327 -4.65 -13.04 -15.42
N ALA A 328 -4.15 -12.40 -16.47
CA ALA A 328 -2.98 -11.54 -16.39
C ALA A 328 -3.22 -10.21 -17.13
N LEU A 329 -2.69 -9.14 -16.60
CA LEU A 329 -2.76 -7.78 -17.12
C LEU A 329 -1.37 -7.22 -17.30
N GLY A 330 -1.07 -6.63 -18.45
CA GLY A 330 0.19 -5.95 -18.72
C GLY A 330 -0.04 -4.50 -19.11
N ILE A 331 0.78 -3.61 -18.59
CA ILE A 331 0.83 -2.19 -18.98
C ILE A 331 2.22 -1.88 -19.48
N SER A 332 2.30 -1.32 -20.67
CA SER A 332 3.55 -0.83 -21.26
C SER A 332 3.50 0.67 -21.41
N ILE A 333 4.53 1.34 -20.93
CA ILE A 333 4.72 2.78 -21.08
C ILE A 333 5.92 3.00 -22.00
N SER A 334 5.70 3.74 -23.09
CA SER A 334 6.75 4.02 -24.07
C SER A 334 6.52 5.38 -24.77
N GLY A 335 7.59 5.91 -25.35
CA GLY A 335 7.49 7.18 -26.08
C GLY A 335 7.44 8.41 -25.14
N ASN A 336 6.75 9.46 -25.56
CA ASN A 336 6.63 10.71 -24.81
C ASN A 336 5.31 10.72 -24.03
N LEU A 337 5.40 10.76 -22.69
CA LEU A 337 4.23 10.85 -21.81
C LEU A 337 3.50 12.17 -21.91
N THR A 338 4.19 13.23 -22.32
CA THR A 338 3.61 14.55 -22.53
C THR A 338 3.85 15.01 -23.95
N THR A 339 2.90 15.79 -24.47
CA THR A 339 3.00 16.48 -25.78
C THR A 339 2.72 17.96 -25.54
N LYS A 340 3.60 18.83 -26.01
CA LYS A 340 3.36 20.28 -25.98
C LYS A 340 2.22 20.63 -26.92
N VAL A 341 1.25 21.33 -26.38
CA VAL A 341 0.13 21.86 -27.12
C VAL A 341 0.23 23.39 -27.09
N GLU A 342 0.30 24.01 -28.26
CA GLU A 342 0.26 25.45 -28.40
C GLU A 342 -1.22 25.91 -28.38
N SER A 343 -1.50 26.95 -27.61
CA SER A 343 -2.82 27.57 -27.53
C SER A 343 -2.67 29.09 -27.60
N GLU A 344 -3.76 29.81 -27.80
CA GLU A 344 -3.79 31.29 -27.77
C GLU A 344 -3.33 31.85 -26.39
N TRP A 345 -3.32 31.03 -25.33
CA TRP A 345 -2.94 31.39 -23.97
C TRP A 345 -1.54 30.91 -23.58
N GLY A 346 -0.76 30.43 -24.55
CA GLY A 346 0.58 29.87 -24.34
C GLY A 346 0.67 28.36 -24.53
N SER A 347 1.86 27.79 -24.38
CA SER A 347 2.09 26.36 -24.49
C SER A 347 1.87 25.65 -23.15
N TYR A 348 1.25 24.47 -23.17
CA TYR A 348 1.09 23.61 -22.03
C TYR A 348 1.36 22.14 -22.39
N ASP A 349 1.78 21.37 -21.41
CA ASP A 349 2.00 19.94 -21.59
C ASP A 349 0.68 19.16 -21.41
N LYS A 350 0.27 18.44 -22.46
CA LYS A 350 -0.87 17.54 -22.46
C LYS A 350 -0.38 16.11 -22.32
N PHE A 351 -1.06 15.33 -21.46
CA PHE A 351 -0.78 13.92 -21.32
C PHE A 351 -1.06 13.16 -22.63
N ASN A 352 -0.10 12.32 -23.05
CA ASN A 352 -0.18 11.53 -24.27
C ASN A 352 -0.64 10.10 -23.95
N GLN A 353 -1.92 9.84 -24.10
CA GLN A 353 -2.52 8.52 -23.86
C GLN A 353 -1.93 7.41 -24.74
N LYS A 354 -1.45 7.72 -25.94
CA LYS A 354 -0.80 6.76 -26.86
C LYS A 354 0.50 6.17 -26.29
N SER A 355 1.07 6.80 -25.28
CA SER A 355 2.25 6.28 -24.60
C SER A 355 1.96 5.11 -23.68
N ILE A 356 0.68 4.82 -23.40
CA ILE A 356 0.25 3.73 -22.53
C ILE A 356 -0.48 2.69 -23.37
N ASN A 357 -0.02 1.46 -23.27
CA ASN A 357 -0.61 0.32 -23.94
C ASN A 357 -0.94 -0.77 -22.92
N GLY A 358 -2.04 -1.49 -23.18
CA GLY A 358 -2.52 -2.55 -22.31
C GLY A 358 -2.62 -3.90 -23.03
N THR A 359 -2.37 -4.96 -22.30
CA THR A 359 -2.63 -6.35 -22.72
C THR A 359 -3.30 -7.08 -21.56
N MET A 360 -4.40 -7.75 -21.83
CA MET A 360 -5.08 -8.66 -20.92
C MET A 360 -5.02 -10.07 -21.52
N VAL A 361 -4.74 -11.04 -20.67
CA VAL A 361 -4.75 -12.46 -21.03
C VAL A 361 -5.62 -13.20 -20.03
N ALA A 362 -6.58 -13.95 -20.52
CA ALA A 362 -7.39 -14.83 -19.69
C ALA A 362 -7.20 -16.27 -20.15
N LYS A 363 -6.99 -17.18 -19.20
CA LYS A 363 -6.98 -18.62 -19.48
C LYS A 363 -8.40 -19.10 -19.72
N CYS A 364 -8.55 -20.02 -20.64
CA CYS A 364 -9.82 -20.59 -21.05
C CYS A 364 -9.81 -22.11 -20.88
N LYS A 365 -10.97 -22.71 -20.65
CA LYS A 365 -11.17 -24.17 -20.57
C LYS A 365 -11.01 -24.83 -21.94
N LYS A 366 -11.29 -24.09 -23.01
CA LYS A 366 -11.16 -24.51 -24.42
C LYS A 366 -10.68 -23.32 -25.27
N SER A 367 -10.32 -23.57 -26.53
CA SER A 367 -10.12 -22.47 -27.50
C SER A 367 -11.43 -21.74 -27.76
N LEU A 368 -11.37 -20.42 -27.79
CA LEU A 368 -12.49 -19.51 -28.09
C LEU A 368 -12.44 -18.93 -29.51
N GLU A 369 -11.64 -19.51 -30.41
CA GLU A 369 -11.48 -19.00 -31.77
C GLU A 369 -12.78 -18.89 -32.52
N ALA A 370 -13.65 -19.94 -32.47
CA ALA A 370 -14.96 -19.93 -33.09
C ALA A 370 -15.92 -18.90 -32.48
N ASP A 371 -15.88 -18.72 -31.14
CA ASP A 371 -16.72 -17.76 -30.43
C ASP A 371 -16.31 -16.32 -30.78
N VAL A 372 -14.99 -16.02 -30.83
CA VAL A 372 -14.44 -14.73 -31.27
C VAL A 372 -14.79 -14.43 -32.72
N ALA A 373 -14.70 -15.43 -33.62
CA ALA A 373 -15.07 -15.26 -35.02
C ALA A 373 -16.57 -14.98 -35.19
N THR A 374 -17.42 -15.65 -34.41
CA THR A 374 -18.86 -15.42 -34.42
C THR A 374 -19.21 -14.02 -33.95
N LEU A 375 -18.59 -13.56 -32.85
CA LEU A 375 -18.80 -12.21 -32.34
C LEU A 375 -18.35 -11.16 -33.36
N ALA A 376 -17.21 -11.36 -34.02
CA ALA A 376 -16.72 -10.50 -35.08
C ALA A 376 -17.70 -10.39 -36.24
N SER A 377 -18.27 -11.53 -36.67
CA SER A 377 -19.27 -11.56 -37.75
C SER A 377 -20.51 -10.77 -37.39
N ILE A 378 -21.04 -10.91 -36.16
CA ILE A 378 -22.22 -10.16 -35.70
C ILE A 378 -21.96 -8.66 -35.66
N LEU A 379 -20.75 -8.27 -35.22
CA LEU A 379 -20.37 -6.87 -35.16
C LEU A 379 -19.89 -6.29 -36.50
N GLY A 380 -19.86 -7.10 -37.57
CA GLY A 380 -19.40 -6.69 -38.89
C GLY A 380 -17.88 -6.36 -38.92
N LEU A 381 -17.09 -6.96 -38.04
CA LEU A 381 -15.66 -6.68 -37.95
C LEU A 381 -14.84 -7.67 -38.80
N PRO A 382 -13.77 -7.21 -39.45
CA PRO A 382 -12.91 -8.07 -40.25
C PRO A 382 -12.05 -8.97 -39.33
N ILE A 383 -11.92 -10.24 -39.71
CA ILE A 383 -11.01 -11.21 -39.11
C ILE A 383 -9.72 -11.20 -39.90
N ALA A 384 -8.60 -10.98 -39.23
CA ALA A 384 -7.28 -11.02 -39.84
C ALA A 384 -6.85 -12.47 -40.13
N THR A 385 -5.83 -12.65 -40.97
CA THR A 385 -5.30 -13.96 -41.38
C THR A 385 -4.77 -14.81 -40.23
N ASP A 386 -4.43 -14.18 -39.11
CA ASP A 386 -3.96 -14.83 -37.89
C ASP A 386 -5.11 -15.12 -36.89
N GLY A 387 -6.36 -14.97 -37.31
CA GLY A 387 -7.55 -15.21 -36.51
C GLY A 387 -7.89 -14.06 -35.52
N SER A 388 -7.14 -12.96 -35.53
CA SER A 388 -7.43 -11.85 -34.65
C SER A 388 -8.51 -10.92 -35.21
N VAL A 389 -9.23 -10.27 -34.31
CA VAL A 389 -10.26 -9.26 -34.62
C VAL A 389 -9.81 -7.91 -34.07
N SER A 390 -9.91 -6.88 -34.90
CA SER A 390 -9.55 -5.51 -34.50
C SER A 390 -10.79 -4.67 -34.25
N PHE A 391 -10.84 -4.07 -33.07
CA PHE A 391 -11.96 -3.28 -32.58
C PHE A 391 -11.48 -1.83 -32.35
N PRO A 392 -11.92 -0.85 -33.16
CA PRO A 392 -11.58 0.54 -32.90
C PRO A 392 -12.37 1.06 -31.68
N ILE A 393 -11.67 1.57 -30.67
CA ILE A 393 -12.29 2.25 -29.52
C ILE A 393 -12.49 3.73 -29.84
N ASP A 394 -11.51 4.34 -30.48
CA ASP A 394 -11.56 5.71 -30.99
C ASP A 394 -10.75 5.84 -32.30
N SER A 395 -10.60 7.05 -32.80
CA SER A 395 -9.86 7.31 -34.05
C SER A 395 -8.38 6.91 -34.01
N GLU A 396 -7.83 6.64 -32.86
CA GLU A 396 -6.41 6.43 -32.63
C GLU A 396 -6.07 5.12 -31.91
N THR A 397 -7.04 4.55 -31.21
CA THR A 397 -6.86 3.35 -30.36
C THR A 397 -7.63 2.18 -30.94
N THR A 398 -6.93 1.09 -31.23
CA THR A 398 -7.52 -0.16 -31.68
C THR A 398 -7.20 -1.26 -30.68
N VAL A 399 -8.22 -1.97 -30.24
CA VAL A 399 -8.08 -3.19 -29.42
C VAL A 399 -8.11 -4.39 -30.36
N ARG A 400 -7.17 -5.28 -30.16
CA ARG A 400 -7.09 -6.56 -30.86
C ARG A 400 -7.49 -7.67 -29.93
N ILE A 401 -8.39 -8.52 -30.36
CA ILE A 401 -8.87 -9.70 -29.64
C ILE A 401 -8.43 -10.94 -30.43
N LYS A 402 -7.80 -11.89 -29.75
CA LYS A 402 -7.35 -13.16 -30.34
C LYS A 402 -7.51 -14.30 -29.36
N SER A 403 -8.02 -15.42 -29.82
CA SER A 403 -7.88 -16.69 -29.10
C SER A 403 -6.63 -17.42 -29.60
N GLU A 404 -5.76 -17.83 -28.70
CA GLU A 404 -4.54 -18.58 -29.02
C GLU A 404 -4.38 -19.77 -28.09
N GLY A 405 -4.68 -20.95 -28.60
CA GLY A 405 -4.82 -22.16 -27.77
C GLY A 405 -5.90 -21.95 -26.71
N ASN A 406 -5.57 -22.15 -25.45
CA ASN A 406 -6.48 -21.97 -24.32
C ASN A 406 -6.36 -20.57 -23.69
N TYR A 407 -6.02 -19.55 -24.47
CA TYR A 407 -5.91 -18.17 -23.97
C TYR A 407 -6.70 -17.21 -24.84
N LEU A 408 -7.44 -16.33 -24.18
CA LEU A 408 -8.05 -15.16 -24.80
C LEU A 408 -7.13 -13.96 -24.53
N VAL A 409 -6.66 -13.32 -25.59
CA VAL A 409 -5.75 -12.17 -25.53
C VAL A 409 -6.48 -10.95 -26.06
N VAL A 410 -6.50 -9.89 -25.26
CA VAL A 410 -7.05 -8.57 -25.61
C VAL A 410 -5.91 -7.57 -25.46
N SER A 411 -5.52 -6.89 -26.54
CA SER A 411 -4.33 -6.03 -26.51
C SER A 411 -4.48 -4.80 -27.40
N THR A 412 -3.93 -3.69 -26.95
CA THR A 412 -3.73 -2.49 -27.79
C THR A 412 -2.37 -2.52 -28.53
N THR A 413 -1.54 -3.54 -28.29
CA THR A 413 -0.22 -3.71 -28.91
C THR A 413 -0.20 -4.85 -29.91
N ALA A 414 0.83 -4.88 -30.76
CA ALA A 414 1.19 -6.06 -31.53
C ALA A 414 1.63 -7.22 -30.61
N ALA A 415 1.72 -8.43 -31.16
CA ALA A 415 2.29 -9.56 -30.45
C ALA A 415 3.72 -9.25 -29.94
N PRO A 416 4.11 -9.75 -28.76
CA PRO A 416 5.44 -9.47 -28.18
C PRO A 416 6.57 -9.97 -29.10
N SER A 417 7.56 -9.13 -29.31
CA SER A 417 8.75 -9.48 -30.08
C SER A 417 9.74 -10.31 -29.27
N GLN A 418 9.76 -10.08 -27.97
CA GLN A 418 10.59 -10.78 -26.98
C GLN A 418 9.73 -11.12 -25.77
N PRO A 419 9.11 -12.31 -25.75
CA PRO A 419 8.23 -12.71 -24.67
C PRO A 419 8.89 -12.61 -23.29
N LEU A 420 8.10 -12.19 -22.30
CA LEU A 420 8.53 -12.17 -20.91
C LEU A 420 8.70 -13.60 -20.42
N ALA A 421 9.93 -13.95 -20.02
CA ALA A 421 10.15 -15.17 -19.27
C ALA A 421 9.66 -14.99 -17.83
N ASP A 422 9.19 -16.08 -17.21
CA ASP A 422 8.86 -16.04 -15.79
C ASP A 422 10.10 -15.62 -14.97
N PRO A 423 10.08 -14.48 -14.27
CA PRO A 423 11.18 -14.08 -13.40
C PRO A 423 11.29 -14.95 -12.14
N GLY A 424 10.57 -16.08 -12.07
CA GLY A 424 10.55 -17.01 -10.93
C GLY A 424 9.63 -16.58 -9.79
N MET A 425 8.79 -15.58 -10.01
CA MET A 425 7.95 -15.00 -8.96
C MET A 425 6.44 -15.23 -9.16
N PHE A 426 6.01 -15.67 -10.34
CA PHE A 426 4.59 -15.95 -10.63
C PHE A 426 4.23 -17.40 -10.32
N GLY A 427 5.14 -18.33 -10.60
CA GLY A 427 4.88 -19.76 -10.37
C GLY A 427 4.62 -20.07 -8.89
N GLY A 428 3.57 -20.87 -8.64
CA GLY A 428 3.18 -21.29 -7.29
C GLY A 428 2.50 -20.19 -6.45
N LYS A 429 2.21 -19.01 -7.00
CA LYS A 429 1.53 -17.91 -6.34
C LYS A 429 0.06 -17.82 -6.76
N SER A 430 -0.78 -17.26 -5.91
CA SER A 430 -2.19 -16.99 -6.22
C SER A 430 -2.40 -15.63 -6.89
N ALA A 431 -1.54 -14.67 -6.58
CA ALA A 431 -1.43 -13.38 -7.25
C ALA A 431 0.04 -12.95 -7.28
N ALA A 432 0.45 -12.27 -8.33
CA ALA A 432 1.78 -11.68 -8.42
C ALA A 432 1.78 -10.45 -9.35
N MET A 433 2.65 -9.49 -9.02
CA MET A 433 2.88 -8.29 -9.80
C MET A 433 4.39 -8.08 -9.97
N PHE A 434 4.78 -7.67 -11.15
CA PHE A 434 6.12 -7.23 -11.47
C PHE A 434 6.08 -5.84 -12.10
N VAL A 435 6.95 -4.94 -11.65
CA VAL A 435 7.10 -3.59 -12.20
C VAL A 435 8.55 -3.38 -12.58
N ASN A 436 8.79 -2.96 -13.83
CA ASN A 436 10.11 -2.68 -14.37
C ASN A 436 10.27 -1.18 -14.68
N LEU A 437 10.94 -0.48 -13.78
CA LEU A 437 11.37 0.91 -13.93
C LEU A 437 12.90 1.00 -13.87
N SER A 438 13.59 -0.07 -14.32
CA SER A 438 15.05 -0.05 -14.47
C SER A 438 15.45 1.08 -15.42
N LYS A 439 16.62 1.64 -15.22
CA LYS A 439 17.15 2.80 -15.97
C LYS A 439 17.05 2.66 -17.50
N THR A 440 17.14 1.42 -17.99
CA THR A 440 17.07 1.10 -19.43
C THR A 440 15.65 0.82 -19.92
N SER A 441 14.66 0.73 -19.01
CA SER A 441 13.27 0.47 -19.40
C SER A 441 12.67 1.67 -20.15
N PRO A 442 11.80 1.42 -21.14
CA PRO A 442 11.12 2.49 -21.87
C PRO A 442 10.33 3.42 -20.94
N ALA A 443 9.73 2.86 -19.90
CA ALA A 443 8.95 3.61 -18.91
C ALA A 443 9.83 4.59 -18.10
N ALA A 444 10.95 4.11 -17.53
CA ALA A 444 11.86 4.98 -16.78
C ALA A 444 12.42 6.12 -17.65
N GLN A 445 12.76 5.83 -18.91
CA GLN A 445 13.22 6.83 -19.86
C GLN A 445 12.11 7.84 -20.22
N SER A 446 10.86 7.41 -20.32
CA SER A 446 9.72 8.28 -20.59
C SER A 446 9.41 9.20 -19.40
N ILE A 447 9.47 8.66 -18.18
CA ILE A 447 9.34 9.44 -16.94
C ILE A 447 10.47 10.47 -16.81
N LYS A 448 11.70 10.07 -17.10
CA LYS A 448 12.84 10.99 -17.08
C LYS A 448 12.66 12.15 -18.04
N ARG A 449 12.19 11.88 -19.27
CA ARG A 449 11.94 12.93 -20.29
C ARG A 449 10.82 13.88 -19.89
N ALA A 450 9.74 13.34 -19.30
CA ALA A 450 8.57 14.12 -18.95
C ALA A 450 8.75 14.95 -17.67
N PHE A 451 9.43 14.38 -16.67
CA PHE A 451 9.47 14.94 -15.31
C PHE A 451 10.89 15.16 -14.77
N GLY A 452 11.95 14.84 -15.52
CA GLY A 452 13.33 14.97 -15.07
C GLY A 452 13.75 13.94 -13.99
N ILE A 453 12.89 12.97 -13.65
CA ILE A 453 13.12 11.99 -12.58
C ILE A 453 13.89 10.79 -13.12
N ASP A 454 15.09 10.55 -12.60
CA ASP A 454 15.88 9.35 -12.89
C ASP A 454 15.44 8.20 -11.97
N LEU A 455 14.82 7.17 -12.57
CA LEU A 455 14.44 5.95 -11.88
C LEU A 455 15.36 4.80 -12.32
N ASP A 456 15.75 3.96 -11.37
CA ASP A 456 16.43 2.69 -11.61
C ASP A 456 15.97 1.68 -10.55
N LEU A 457 14.72 1.23 -10.69
CA LEU A 457 14.09 0.36 -9.71
C LEU A 457 13.25 -0.73 -10.35
N THR A 458 13.05 -1.81 -9.61
CA THR A 458 12.10 -2.87 -9.91
C THR A 458 11.26 -3.13 -8.67
N ALA A 459 9.98 -3.45 -8.86
CA ALA A 459 9.14 -3.88 -7.76
C ALA A 459 8.52 -5.24 -8.07
N ILE A 460 8.38 -6.04 -7.03
CA ILE A 460 7.66 -7.30 -7.06
C ILE A 460 6.66 -7.33 -5.92
N SER A 461 5.52 -7.94 -6.19
CA SER A 461 4.56 -8.26 -5.14
C SER A 461 3.98 -9.63 -5.43
N TYR A 462 3.77 -10.43 -4.42
CA TYR A 462 3.06 -11.68 -4.58
C TYR A 462 2.25 -12.05 -3.35
N SER A 463 1.25 -12.87 -3.58
CA SER A 463 0.44 -13.50 -2.56
C SER A 463 0.47 -15.01 -2.78
N ASP A 464 0.74 -15.76 -1.74
CA ASP A 464 0.60 -17.19 -1.72
C ASP A 464 -0.29 -17.62 -0.52
N LYS A 465 -0.36 -18.92 -0.28
CA LYS A 465 -1.18 -19.47 0.81
C LYS A 465 -0.71 -19.11 2.24
N HIS A 466 0.49 -18.56 2.38
CA HIS A 466 1.11 -18.28 3.68
C HIS A 466 1.35 -16.79 3.91
N ASP A 467 1.91 -16.11 2.91
CA ASP A 467 2.42 -14.75 3.04
C ASP A 467 2.05 -13.89 1.85
N ASN A 468 1.94 -12.60 2.10
CA ASN A 468 1.98 -11.59 1.06
C ASN A 468 3.30 -10.84 1.20
N LEU A 469 3.97 -10.61 0.07
CA LEU A 469 5.22 -9.88 0.01
C LEU A 469 5.14 -8.77 -1.03
N PHE A 470 5.62 -7.60 -0.66
CA PHE A 470 6.00 -6.55 -1.61
C PHE A 470 7.48 -6.24 -1.42
N GLU A 471 8.24 -6.20 -2.51
CA GLU A 471 9.64 -5.75 -2.52
C GLU A 471 9.83 -4.67 -3.57
N LEU A 472 10.47 -3.59 -3.17
CA LEU A 472 10.98 -2.55 -4.06
C LEU A 472 12.51 -2.63 -4.03
N LYS A 473 13.12 -2.92 -5.17
CA LYS A 473 14.58 -2.96 -5.32
C LYS A 473 15.07 -1.76 -6.11
N VAL A 474 16.03 -1.04 -5.56
CA VAL A 474 16.76 0.04 -6.23
C VAL A 474 18.01 -0.54 -6.85
N ASN A 475 18.08 -0.57 -8.18
CA ASN A 475 19.25 -1.08 -8.89
C ASN A 475 20.40 -0.05 -8.76
N ASN A 476 21.61 -0.54 -8.50
CA ASN A 476 22.79 0.33 -8.34
C ASN A 476 22.61 1.46 -7.30
N ASN A 477 21.96 1.16 -6.17
CA ASN A 477 21.80 2.14 -5.10
C ASN A 477 23.15 2.68 -4.63
N LYS A 478 23.33 4.00 -4.75
CA LYS A 478 24.53 4.72 -4.30
C LYS A 478 24.43 5.22 -2.86
N GLN A 479 23.25 5.12 -2.25
CA GLN A 479 23.03 5.44 -0.85
C GLN A 479 23.38 4.21 0.01
N ASP A 480 23.56 4.43 1.29
CA ASP A 480 23.87 3.36 2.23
C ASP A 480 22.67 2.46 2.52
N ASN A 481 21.46 2.98 2.30
CA ASN A 481 20.20 2.26 2.51
C ASN A 481 19.12 2.73 1.51
N VAL A 482 18.14 1.87 1.21
CA VAL A 482 17.00 2.18 0.32
C VAL A 482 16.15 3.32 0.88
N LEU A 483 16.03 3.44 2.19
CA LEU A 483 15.27 4.51 2.83
C LEU A 483 15.87 5.90 2.49
N ALA A 484 17.19 6.03 2.53
CA ALA A 484 17.87 7.26 2.12
C ALA A 484 17.62 7.61 0.64
N TYR A 485 17.54 6.60 -0.22
CA TYR A 485 17.17 6.79 -1.63
C TYR A 485 15.72 7.29 -1.76
N LEU A 486 14.78 6.69 -1.03
CA LEU A 486 13.37 7.09 -1.06
C LEU A 486 13.17 8.52 -0.55
N VAL A 487 13.85 8.90 0.53
CA VAL A 487 13.83 10.28 1.05
C VAL A 487 14.35 11.26 -0.01
N ASP A 488 15.48 10.97 -0.66
CA ASP A 488 16.04 11.81 -1.73
C ASP A 488 15.08 11.91 -2.93
N LEU A 489 14.43 10.82 -3.30
CA LEU A 489 13.44 10.78 -4.39
C LEU A 489 12.21 11.64 -4.07
N VAL A 490 11.66 11.52 -2.85
CA VAL A 490 10.49 12.31 -2.42
C VAL A 490 10.82 13.80 -2.40
N LEU A 491 12.00 14.19 -1.90
CA LEU A 491 12.44 15.58 -1.91
C LEU A 491 12.56 16.13 -3.35
N LYS A 492 13.12 15.37 -4.29
CA LYS A 492 13.19 15.77 -5.70
C LYS A 492 11.81 15.93 -6.35
N ILE A 493 10.86 15.03 -6.02
CA ILE A 493 9.47 15.15 -6.52
C ILE A 493 8.78 16.38 -5.93
N SER A 494 9.07 16.75 -4.69
CA SER A 494 8.48 17.92 -4.04
C SER A 494 9.00 19.27 -4.57
N GLU A 495 10.11 19.27 -5.32
CA GLU A 495 10.70 20.44 -5.97
C GLU A 495 10.11 20.68 -7.38
N ILE A 496 9.39 19.71 -7.96
CA ILE A 496 8.70 19.78 -9.25
C ILE A 496 7.29 20.38 -9.06
#